data_fd5ce4b438d5d8d7f54abea1195629aa
#
_entry.id   fd5ce4b438d5d8d7f54abea1195629aa
#
_cell.length_a   1.000
_cell.length_b   1.000
_cell.length_c   1.000
_cell.angle_alpha   90.00
_cell.angle_beta   90.00
_cell.angle_gamma   90.00
#
_symmetry.space_group_name_H-M   'P 1'
#
loop_
_entity.id
_entity.type
_entity.pdbx_description
1 polymer ?
#
loop_
_entity_poly.entity_id
_entity_poly.type
_entity_poly.pdbx_seq_one_letter_code
_entity_poly.pdbx_strand_id
1 'polypeptide(L)'
;MVRLAWICSVLVLAGCSAARDAFSAHAQVAGTAAGQTLTVDRLAHVVGHAQRIPIRPDVLTGVANAYLDYAVFATELGRGRDLHDSALVLAAEWPVAAQLKWERYHERLIVTRGKLTPAQADSAFQAGTVRLFQHILIRIPQSAVSTVEQEKEKQVTALLRRAAAQRGFNFADLARRYSEDPGSKTRGGYLPATPRGQFVAAFDSAAWTLPPGAMTAVVRTPFGFHIIRRPPLAEVRDSFRVDLENARTAQLDSLYLDSLAKQRQLKIESGALALVRQAVPQIVSARSDNRTLATYHGGTFQVRDLARWLLALDPNDVRGISTATDAQLNQFLRLLAQREMLLAEVDKAGVQLNPGDWRQLRAEHDSGVARLEGVLGVSPQLLKDSAATPAARVQLAMAHVDRYVDQAVTLGSAPFVPVPPFLAGALRQGQPWSLNEAGIARAVESAQAIRAADTTGRGAPATGTGLKRAPGPPPVAAESGGRPGPR
;
A
#
# COMPACT_ATOMS: atom_id res chain seq x y z
N MET A 1 10.92 51.42 55.46
CA MET A 1 10.08 50.48 54.70
C MET A 1 9.77 50.93 53.24
N VAL A 2 10.62 51.73 52.58
CA VAL A 2 10.33 52.24 51.22
C VAL A 2 11.28 51.69 50.13
N ARG A 3 12.31 50.89 50.50
CA ARG A 3 13.27 50.35 49.50
C ARG A 3 13.01 48.92 49.02
N LEU A 4 12.00 48.22 49.58
CA LEU A 4 11.65 46.82 49.16
C LEU A 4 10.58 46.76 48.08
N ALA A 5 9.78 47.82 47.89
CA ALA A 5 8.68 47.84 46.89
C ALA A 5 9.16 48.06 45.45
N TRP A 6 10.35 48.63 45.20
CA TRP A 6 10.87 48.94 43.87
C TRP A 6 11.54 47.72 43.17
N ILE A 7 12.04 46.77 43.94
CA ILE A 7 12.66 45.54 43.38
C ILE A 7 11.61 44.55 42.84
N CYS A 8 10.44 44.47 43.47
CA CYS A 8 9.36 43.60 42.98
C CYS A 8 8.72 44.08 41.68
N SER A 9 8.62 45.41 41.46
CA SER A 9 8.01 45.95 40.22
C SER A 9 8.89 45.79 38.98
N VAL A 10 10.20 45.75 39.11
CA VAL A 10 11.14 45.51 37.98
C VAL A 10 11.20 44.05 37.60
N LEU A 11 11.05 43.11 38.55
CA LEU A 11 11.01 41.67 38.28
C LEU A 11 9.71 41.24 37.56
N VAL A 12 8.56 41.88 37.81
CA VAL A 12 7.31 41.61 37.15
C VAL A 12 7.30 42.12 35.70
N LEU A 13 7.95 43.24 35.39
CA LEU A 13 8.10 43.76 34.03
C LEU A 13 9.09 42.95 33.18
N ALA A 14 10.14 42.42 33.76
CA ALA A 14 11.08 41.54 33.05
C ALA A 14 10.49 40.15 32.76
N GLY A 15 9.63 39.62 33.63
CA GLY A 15 8.90 38.37 33.42
C GLY A 15 7.84 38.47 32.30
N CYS A 16 7.18 39.61 32.14
CA CYS A 16 6.21 39.84 31.07
C CYS A 16 6.87 40.00 29.69
N SER A 17 8.04 40.57 29.58
CA SER A 17 8.77 40.65 28.29
C SER A 17 9.26 39.29 27.85
N ALA A 18 9.91 38.52 28.74
CA ALA A 18 10.38 37.17 28.44
C ALA A 18 9.24 36.19 28.08
N ALA A 19 8.09 36.30 28.75
CA ALA A 19 6.90 35.53 28.41
C ALA A 19 6.31 35.97 27.04
N ARG A 20 6.33 37.26 26.74
CA ARG A 20 5.86 37.83 25.48
C ARG A 20 6.79 37.45 24.32
N ASP A 21 8.10 37.44 24.54
CA ASP A 21 9.12 37.03 23.57
C ASP A 21 9.08 35.52 23.31
N ALA A 22 8.87 34.72 24.35
CA ALA A 22 8.66 33.26 24.21
C ALA A 22 7.34 32.96 23.47
N PHE A 23 6.25 33.71 23.72
CA PHE A 23 4.99 33.59 23.01
C PHE A 23 5.11 34.05 21.55
N SER A 24 5.85 35.11 21.26
CA SER A 24 6.09 35.59 19.90
C SER A 24 7.02 34.63 19.12
N ALA A 25 8.04 34.09 19.77
CA ALA A 25 8.90 33.07 19.15
C ALA A 25 8.11 31.79 18.82
N HIS A 26 7.24 31.33 19.72
CA HIS A 26 6.35 30.18 19.47
C HIS A 26 5.32 30.49 18.37
N ALA A 27 4.95 31.75 18.23
CA ALA A 27 4.01 32.19 17.19
C ALA A 27 4.57 32.09 15.77
N GLN A 28 5.90 32.10 15.59
CA GLN A 28 6.55 32.05 14.27
C GLN A 28 6.97 30.63 13.83
N VAL A 29 6.61 29.60 14.60
CA VAL A 29 6.97 28.20 14.32
C VAL A 29 5.76 27.48 13.71
N ALA A 30 5.93 26.86 12.55
CA ALA A 30 4.97 25.95 11.93
C ALA A 30 5.20 24.48 12.38
N GLY A 31 6.45 24.11 12.70
CA GLY A 31 6.77 22.79 13.23
C GLY A 31 8.24 22.63 13.55
N THR A 32 8.57 21.59 14.33
CA THR A 32 9.96 21.25 14.70
C THR A 32 10.21 19.76 14.54
N ALA A 33 11.43 19.37 14.14
CA ALA A 33 11.85 17.98 14.09
C ALA A 33 13.38 17.86 14.23
N ALA A 34 13.87 16.95 15.06
CA ALA A 34 15.30 16.65 15.26
C ALA A 34 16.18 17.88 15.57
N GLY A 35 15.61 18.91 16.20
CA GLY A 35 16.29 20.18 16.49
C GLY A 35 16.23 21.21 15.35
N GLN A 36 15.58 20.90 14.25
CA GLN A 36 15.31 21.83 13.14
C GLN A 36 13.94 22.49 13.31
N THR A 37 13.82 23.73 12.83
CA THR A 37 12.58 24.52 12.92
C THR A 37 12.09 24.90 11.54
N LEU A 38 10.85 24.55 11.23
CA LEU A 38 10.13 25.10 10.08
C LEU A 38 9.37 26.34 10.56
N THR A 39 9.75 27.51 10.04
CA THR A 39 9.08 28.76 10.37
C THR A 39 7.78 28.94 9.58
N VAL A 40 6.88 29.77 10.11
CA VAL A 40 5.66 30.21 9.42
C VAL A 40 5.99 30.88 8.08
N ASP A 41 7.00 31.77 8.08
CA ASP A 41 7.42 32.49 6.86
C ASP A 41 7.98 31.54 5.79
N ARG A 42 8.80 30.56 6.18
CA ARG A 42 9.34 29.56 5.24
C ARG A 42 8.23 28.74 4.60
N LEU A 43 7.28 28.23 5.41
CA LEU A 43 6.14 27.46 4.90
C LEU A 43 5.25 28.31 4.00
N ALA A 44 4.96 29.55 4.39
CA ALA A 44 4.19 30.49 3.62
C ALA A 44 4.86 30.83 2.27
N HIS A 45 6.18 31.05 2.28
CA HIS A 45 6.98 31.30 1.06
C HIS A 45 6.87 30.12 0.07
N VAL A 46 7.14 28.91 0.56
CA VAL A 46 7.11 27.68 -0.27
C VAL A 46 5.75 27.50 -0.96
N VAL A 47 4.65 27.63 -0.21
CA VAL A 47 3.31 27.36 -0.75
C VAL A 47 2.72 28.60 -1.46
N GLY A 48 3.05 29.81 -0.99
CA GLY A 48 2.58 31.05 -1.56
C GLY A 48 3.01 31.23 -3.03
N HIS A 49 4.25 30.96 -3.33
CA HIS A 49 4.79 31.01 -4.70
C HIS A 49 4.49 29.77 -5.56
N ALA A 50 4.04 28.65 -4.97
CA ALA A 50 3.74 27.39 -5.67
C ALA A 50 2.39 27.48 -6.41
N GLN A 51 2.38 27.92 -7.66
CA GLN A 51 1.17 28.19 -8.47
C GLN A 51 0.19 27.01 -8.61
N ARG A 52 0.69 25.75 -8.53
CA ARG A 52 -0.10 24.53 -8.75
C ARG A 52 -0.63 23.91 -7.45
N ILE A 53 -0.25 24.44 -6.29
CA ILE A 53 -0.62 23.90 -4.99
C ILE A 53 -1.72 24.75 -4.37
N PRO A 54 -2.87 24.19 -3.99
CA PRO A 54 -3.93 24.96 -3.35
C PRO A 54 -3.52 25.39 -1.93
N ILE A 55 -3.85 26.62 -1.55
CA ILE A 55 -3.58 27.15 -0.21
C ILE A 55 -4.75 26.78 0.70
N ARG A 56 -4.59 25.65 1.42
CA ARG A 56 -5.56 25.11 2.39
C ARG A 56 -4.80 24.53 3.59
N PRO A 57 -5.41 24.52 4.79
CA PRO A 57 -4.76 24.01 6.00
C PRO A 57 -4.24 22.57 5.87
N ASP A 58 -5.01 21.67 5.28
CA ASP A 58 -4.63 20.27 5.05
C ASP A 58 -3.41 20.12 4.12
N VAL A 59 -3.34 20.95 3.09
CA VAL A 59 -2.23 20.97 2.13
C VAL A 59 -0.94 21.53 2.78
N LEU A 60 -1.04 22.64 3.51
CA LEU A 60 0.10 23.20 4.23
C LEU A 60 0.59 22.24 5.32
N THR A 61 -0.30 21.54 6.00
CA THR A 61 0.05 20.48 6.96
C THR A 61 0.82 19.36 6.25
N GLY A 62 0.40 18.96 5.05
CA GLY A 62 1.10 17.97 4.23
C GLY A 62 2.52 18.42 3.84
N VAL A 63 2.66 19.66 3.35
CA VAL A 63 3.96 20.25 2.99
C VAL A 63 4.87 20.39 4.23
N ALA A 64 4.33 20.84 5.36
CA ALA A 64 5.08 20.95 6.61
C ALA A 64 5.59 19.57 7.10
N ASN A 65 4.74 18.53 7.04
CA ASN A 65 5.13 17.17 7.37
C ASN A 65 6.27 16.67 6.47
N ALA A 66 6.12 16.88 5.14
CA ALA A 66 7.15 16.44 4.19
C ALA A 66 8.50 17.18 4.42
N TYR A 67 8.45 18.50 4.66
CA TYR A 67 9.64 19.27 4.99
C TYR A 67 10.33 18.73 6.26
N LEU A 68 9.56 18.46 7.32
CA LEU A 68 10.09 17.94 8.57
C LEU A 68 10.63 16.51 8.42
N ASP A 69 10.07 15.69 7.54
CA ASP A 69 10.62 14.37 7.20
C ASP A 69 11.99 14.48 6.54
N TYR A 70 12.15 15.39 5.55
CA TYR A 70 13.45 15.67 4.96
C TYR A 70 14.43 16.24 5.97
N ALA A 71 13.98 17.12 6.89
CA ALA A 71 14.81 17.69 7.92
C ALA A 71 15.36 16.63 8.89
N VAL A 72 14.52 15.65 9.28
CA VAL A 72 14.97 14.50 10.09
C VAL A 72 15.98 13.66 9.32
N PHE A 73 15.67 13.28 8.07
CA PHE A 73 16.57 12.50 7.23
C PHE A 73 17.94 13.18 7.07
N ALA A 74 17.95 14.46 6.68
CA ALA A 74 19.16 15.24 6.48
C ALA A 74 19.96 15.44 7.78
N THR A 75 19.26 15.63 8.90
CA THR A 75 19.91 15.78 10.22
C THR A 75 20.60 14.48 10.65
N GLU A 76 19.93 13.33 10.49
CA GLU A 76 20.51 12.05 10.85
C GLU A 76 21.71 11.70 9.95
N LEU A 77 21.60 11.98 8.64
CA LEU A 77 22.71 11.82 7.69
C LEU A 77 23.90 12.74 8.08
N GLY A 78 23.64 14.01 8.39
CA GLY A 78 24.67 14.99 8.80
C GLY A 78 25.34 14.65 10.13
N ARG A 79 24.61 14.02 11.06
CA ARG A 79 25.16 13.47 12.31
C ARG A 79 26.03 12.23 12.08
N GLY A 80 25.97 11.62 10.90
CA GLY A 80 26.72 10.43 10.53
C GLY A 80 26.07 9.14 11.04
N ARG A 81 24.75 9.13 11.25
CA ARG A 81 24.00 7.90 11.58
C ARG A 81 24.12 6.91 10.42
N ASP A 82 24.36 5.66 10.74
CA ASP A 82 24.27 4.58 9.76
C ASP A 82 22.79 4.35 9.41
N LEU A 83 22.40 4.74 8.19
CA LEU A 83 21.05 4.54 7.69
C LEU A 83 20.80 3.13 7.17
N HIS A 84 21.83 2.25 7.14
CA HIS A 84 21.76 0.88 6.68
C HIS A 84 21.80 -0.15 7.84
N ASP A 85 21.74 0.32 9.10
CA ASP A 85 21.69 -0.58 10.24
C ASP A 85 20.45 -1.49 10.21
N SER A 86 20.59 -2.71 10.71
CA SER A 86 19.53 -3.72 10.59
C SER A 86 18.24 -3.35 11.33
N ALA A 87 18.32 -2.59 12.42
CA ALA A 87 17.14 -2.18 13.18
C ALA A 87 16.36 -1.12 12.39
N LEU A 88 17.05 -0.16 11.78
CA LEU A 88 16.42 0.84 10.92
C LEU A 88 15.82 0.20 9.67
N VAL A 89 16.53 -0.73 9.01
CA VAL A 89 16.00 -1.47 7.86
C VAL A 89 14.70 -2.21 8.22
N LEU A 90 14.67 -2.93 9.34
CA LEU A 90 13.45 -3.62 9.79
C LEU A 90 12.29 -2.67 10.09
N ALA A 91 12.58 -1.50 10.65
CA ALA A 91 11.55 -0.52 10.96
C ALA A 91 11.05 0.22 9.70
N ALA A 92 11.95 0.55 8.78
CA ALA A 92 11.64 1.23 7.52
C ALA A 92 10.91 0.32 6.54
N GLU A 93 11.23 -0.98 6.53
CA GLU A 93 10.61 -1.99 5.68
C GLU A 93 9.63 -2.88 6.47
N TRP A 94 9.00 -2.32 7.51
CA TRP A 94 8.12 -3.06 8.41
C TRP A 94 7.04 -3.88 7.70
N PRO A 95 6.32 -3.40 6.67
CA PRO A 95 5.29 -4.21 6.02
C PRO A 95 5.85 -5.49 5.39
N VAL A 96 6.98 -5.36 4.70
CA VAL A 96 7.66 -6.49 4.06
C VAL A 96 8.27 -7.41 5.10
N ALA A 97 8.92 -6.85 6.13
CA ALA A 97 9.50 -7.63 7.22
C ALA A 97 8.44 -8.43 8.01
N ALA A 98 7.28 -7.81 8.29
CA ALA A 98 6.15 -8.46 8.93
C ALA A 98 5.59 -9.61 8.08
N GLN A 99 5.45 -9.37 6.76
CA GLN A 99 5.02 -10.41 5.82
C GLN A 99 5.99 -11.59 5.77
N LEU A 100 7.30 -11.33 5.62
CA LEU A 100 8.32 -12.38 5.58
C LEU A 100 8.38 -13.19 6.89
N LYS A 101 8.33 -12.52 8.04
CA LYS A 101 8.27 -13.20 9.34
C LYS A 101 7.03 -14.07 9.46
N TRP A 102 5.87 -13.56 9.03
CA TRP A 102 4.63 -14.33 9.02
C TRP A 102 4.75 -15.56 8.12
N GLU A 103 5.27 -15.44 6.90
CA GLU A 103 5.46 -16.56 5.96
C GLU A 103 6.31 -17.67 6.57
N ARG A 104 7.41 -17.33 7.26
CA ARG A 104 8.27 -18.30 7.96
C ARG A 104 7.54 -18.99 9.10
N TYR A 105 6.78 -18.24 9.90
CA TYR A 105 5.98 -18.79 10.97
C TYR A 105 4.87 -19.70 10.45
N HIS A 106 4.17 -19.24 9.44
CA HIS A 106 3.08 -19.94 8.76
C HIS A 106 3.56 -21.27 8.16
N GLU A 107 4.67 -21.25 7.42
CA GLU A 107 5.26 -22.46 6.86
C GLU A 107 5.58 -23.47 7.96
N ARG A 108 6.18 -23.01 9.04
CA ARG A 108 6.58 -23.87 10.16
C ARG A 108 5.38 -24.49 10.90
N LEU A 109 4.31 -23.73 11.13
CA LEU A 109 3.18 -24.15 11.94
C LEU A 109 2.01 -24.72 11.15
N ILE A 110 1.67 -24.12 10.02
CA ILE A 110 0.42 -24.36 9.31
C ILE A 110 0.67 -25.24 8.09
N VAL A 111 1.58 -24.82 7.20
CA VAL A 111 1.84 -25.54 5.95
C VAL A 111 2.31 -26.98 6.24
N THR A 112 3.20 -27.15 7.21
CA THR A 112 3.67 -28.50 7.62
C THR A 112 2.52 -29.40 8.11
N ARG A 113 1.55 -28.82 8.85
CA ARG A 113 0.35 -29.55 9.32
C ARG A 113 -0.67 -29.80 8.21
N GLY A 114 -0.66 -28.96 7.17
CA GLY A 114 -1.49 -29.08 5.98
C GLY A 114 -1.05 -30.19 5.02
N LYS A 115 0.22 -30.63 5.07
CA LYS A 115 0.77 -31.64 4.19
C LYS A 115 0.05 -32.98 4.28
N LEU A 116 -0.11 -33.62 3.13
CA LEU A 116 -0.72 -34.92 2.99
C LEU A 116 0.28 -35.92 2.42
N THR A 117 0.27 -37.14 2.94
CA THR A 117 0.98 -38.24 2.28
C THR A 117 0.26 -38.61 0.97
N PRO A 118 0.95 -39.20 -0.02
CA PRO A 118 0.32 -39.70 -1.23
C PRO A 118 -0.89 -40.60 -0.96
N ALA A 119 -0.75 -41.50 0.02
CA ALA A 119 -1.81 -42.45 0.40
C ALA A 119 -3.09 -41.71 0.97
N GLN A 120 -2.89 -40.64 1.72
CA GLN A 120 -4.00 -39.81 2.21
C GLN A 120 -4.72 -39.10 1.07
N ALA A 121 -3.98 -38.56 0.10
CA ALA A 121 -4.57 -37.92 -1.09
C ALA A 121 -5.32 -38.96 -1.96
N ASP A 122 -4.75 -40.14 -2.18
CA ASP A 122 -5.41 -41.24 -2.91
C ASP A 122 -6.72 -41.67 -2.22
N SER A 123 -6.71 -41.82 -0.90
CA SER A 123 -7.92 -42.14 -0.12
C SER A 123 -8.99 -41.06 -0.22
N ALA A 124 -8.60 -39.78 -0.19
CA ALA A 124 -9.51 -38.65 -0.35
C ALA A 124 -10.13 -38.61 -1.77
N PHE A 125 -9.34 -38.93 -2.81
CA PHE A 125 -9.86 -39.04 -4.18
C PHE A 125 -10.90 -40.17 -4.32
N GLN A 126 -10.63 -41.33 -3.71
CA GLN A 126 -11.54 -42.48 -3.69
C GLN A 126 -12.82 -42.18 -2.91
N ALA A 127 -12.72 -41.50 -1.76
CA ALA A 127 -13.88 -41.09 -0.97
C ALA A 127 -14.81 -40.14 -1.76
N GLY A 128 -14.26 -39.34 -2.69
CA GLY A 128 -15.00 -38.54 -3.64
C GLY A 128 -15.84 -37.40 -3.04
N THR A 129 -15.56 -37.01 -1.77
CA THR A 129 -16.18 -35.87 -1.11
C THR A 129 -15.68 -34.52 -1.65
N VAL A 130 -14.47 -34.56 -2.19
CA VAL A 130 -13.83 -33.46 -2.94
C VAL A 130 -13.44 -34.01 -4.30
N ARG A 131 -13.74 -33.29 -5.36
CA ARG A 131 -13.45 -33.73 -6.73
C ARG A 131 -12.74 -32.64 -7.52
N LEU A 132 -11.85 -33.06 -8.40
CA LEU A 132 -11.20 -32.22 -9.40
C LEU A 132 -11.85 -32.51 -10.75
N PHE A 133 -12.18 -31.43 -11.47
CA PHE A 133 -12.75 -31.52 -12.80
C PHE A 133 -11.92 -30.76 -13.81
N GLN A 134 -12.07 -31.12 -15.09
CA GLN A 134 -11.70 -30.31 -16.23
C GLN A 134 -12.96 -29.86 -16.95
N HIS A 135 -12.92 -28.68 -17.56
CA HIS A 135 -14.03 -28.26 -18.43
C HIS A 135 -13.55 -27.48 -19.66
N ILE A 136 -14.38 -27.48 -20.69
CA ILE A 136 -14.30 -26.56 -21.83
C ILE A 136 -15.57 -25.77 -21.81
N LEU A 137 -15.48 -24.46 -21.79
CA LEU A 137 -16.59 -23.52 -21.87
C LEU A 137 -16.62 -22.85 -23.24
N ILE A 138 -17.78 -22.88 -23.90
CA ILE A 138 -18.12 -22.06 -25.05
C ILE A 138 -19.19 -21.07 -24.60
N ARG A 139 -18.83 -19.80 -24.49
CA ARG A 139 -19.72 -18.75 -23.95
C ARG A 139 -20.86 -18.44 -24.89
N ILE A 140 -22.00 -18.10 -24.31
CA ILE A 140 -23.15 -17.56 -25.02
C ILE A 140 -23.39 -16.15 -24.50
N PRO A 141 -23.40 -15.11 -25.38
CA PRO A 141 -23.81 -13.77 -24.97
C PRO A 141 -25.22 -13.77 -24.38
N GLN A 142 -25.46 -12.97 -23.34
CA GLN A 142 -26.79 -12.90 -22.69
C GLN A 142 -27.93 -12.48 -23.65
N SER A 143 -27.57 -11.71 -24.71
CA SER A 143 -28.50 -11.26 -25.76
C SER A 143 -28.48 -12.13 -27.03
N ALA A 144 -27.92 -13.35 -26.97
CA ALA A 144 -27.77 -14.18 -28.13
C ALA A 144 -29.14 -14.62 -28.66
N VAL A 145 -29.35 -14.48 -29.98
CA VAL A 145 -30.49 -15.04 -30.67
C VAL A 145 -30.32 -16.55 -30.86
N SER A 146 -31.41 -17.28 -31.03
CA SER A 146 -31.43 -18.74 -31.08
C SER A 146 -30.48 -19.35 -32.14
N THR A 147 -30.25 -18.69 -33.25
CA THR A 147 -29.29 -19.13 -34.29
C THR A 147 -27.85 -19.14 -33.81
N VAL A 148 -27.44 -18.11 -33.00
CA VAL A 148 -26.10 -18.04 -32.39
C VAL A 148 -25.95 -19.15 -31.34
N GLU A 149 -26.96 -19.39 -30.52
CA GLU A 149 -26.95 -20.46 -29.54
C GLU A 149 -26.79 -21.83 -30.19
N GLN A 150 -27.55 -22.12 -31.25
CA GLN A 150 -27.41 -23.36 -32.02
C GLN A 150 -26.04 -23.55 -32.64
N GLU A 151 -25.42 -22.49 -33.15
CA GLU A 151 -24.07 -22.57 -33.70
C GLU A 151 -23.04 -22.88 -32.62
N LYS A 152 -23.15 -22.24 -31.45
CA LYS A 152 -22.30 -22.52 -30.29
C LYS A 152 -22.48 -23.95 -29.76
N GLU A 153 -23.71 -24.48 -29.80
CA GLU A 153 -24.02 -25.87 -29.44
C GLU A 153 -23.37 -26.87 -30.43
N LYS A 154 -23.44 -26.61 -31.74
CA LYS A 154 -22.71 -27.39 -32.74
C LYS A 154 -21.21 -27.38 -32.50
N GLN A 155 -20.66 -26.21 -32.20
CA GLN A 155 -19.22 -26.03 -31.90
C GLN A 155 -18.80 -26.91 -30.70
N VAL A 156 -19.51 -26.82 -29.58
CA VAL A 156 -19.16 -27.60 -28.37
C VAL A 156 -19.39 -29.09 -28.59
N THR A 157 -20.43 -29.47 -29.34
CA THR A 157 -20.68 -30.87 -29.71
C THR A 157 -19.57 -31.48 -30.57
N ALA A 158 -19.03 -30.70 -31.51
CA ALA A 158 -17.84 -31.10 -32.27
C ALA A 158 -16.61 -31.29 -31.39
N LEU A 159 -16.40 -30.43 -30.38
CA LEU A 159 -15.32 -30.57 -29.39
C LEU A 159 -15.50 -31.83 -28.53
N LEU A 160 -16.74 -32.12 -28.10
CA LEU A 160 -17.05 -33.32 -27.34
C LEU A 160 -16.70 -34.58 -28.15
N ARG A 161 -17.07 -34.64 -29.43
CA ARG A 161 -16.72 -35.77 -30.31
C ARG A 161 -15.20 -35.97 -30.45
N ARG A 162 -14.43 -34.85 -30.55
CA ARG A 162 -12.95 -34.87 -30.61
C ARG A 162 -12.34 -35.36 -29.29
N ALA A 163 -12.89 -34.95 -28.16
CA ALA A 163 -12.43 -35.41 -26.85
C ALA A 163 -12.75 -36.91 -26.66
N ALA A 164 -13.97 -37.36 -27.04
CA ALA A 164 -14.42 -38.73 -26.92
C ALA A 164 -13.61 -39.69 -27.81
N ALA A 165 -13.25 -39.28 -29.02
CA ALA A 165 -12.43 -40.07 -29.95
C ALA A 165 -11.06 -40.48 -29.37
N GLN A 166 -10.53 -39.70 -28.46
CA GLN A 166 -9.24 -39.98 -27.75
C GLN A 166 -9.46 -40.30 -26.26
N ARG A 167 -10.64 -40.71 -25.86
CA ARG A 167 -11.01 -41.03 -24.48
C ARG A 167 -10.61 -39.94 -23.47
N GLY A 168 -10.60 -38.66 -23.94
CA GLY A 168 -10.23 -37.50 -23.13
C GLY A 168 -8.73 -37.22 -22.93
N PHE A 169 -7.85 -38.02 -23.53
CA PHE A 169 -6.40 -37.74 -23.40
C PHE A 169 -5.96 -36.40 -24.01
N ASN A 170 -6.67 -35.90 -25.00
CA ASN A 170 -6.46 -34.59 -25.64
C ASN A 170 -7.27 -33.45 -24.99
N PHE A 171 -7.97 -33.69 -23.90
CA PHE A 171 -8.91 -32.72 -23.31
C PHE A 171 -8.25 -31.43 -22.93
N ALA A 172 -7.06 -31.50 -22.30
CA ALA A 172 -6.29 -30.34 -21.89
C ALA A 172 -5.88 -29.45 -23.08
N ASP A 173 -5.51 -30.05 -24.21
CA ASP A 173 -5.11 -29.31 -25.42
C ASP A 173 -6.36 -28.67 -26.09
N LEU A 174 -7.49 -29.37 -26.11
CA LEU A 174 -8.73 -28.81 -26.57
C LEU A 174 -9.19 -27.64 -25.70
N ALA A 175 -9.04 -27.75 -24.36
CA ALA A 175 -9.36 -26.68 -23.44
C ALA A 175 -8.46 -25.47 -23.65
N ARG A 176 -7.13 -25.62 -23.74
CA ARG A 176 -6.20 -24.52 -24.04
C ARG A 176 -6.53 -23.80 -25.33
N ARG A 177 -6.94 -24.56 -26.35
CA ARG A 177 -7.19 -24.01 -27.68
C ARG A 177 -8.57 -23.37 -27.81
N TYR A 178 -9.60 -24.00 -27.30
CA TYR A 178 -11.00 -23.65 -27.60
C TYR A 178 -11.80 -23.15 -26.41
N SER A 179 -11.39 -23.43 -25.16
CA SER A 179 -12.16 -22.92 -24.01
C SER A 179 -12.15 -21.40 -23.95
N GLU A 180 -13.29 -20.82 -23.63
CA GLU A 180 -13.49 -19.40 -23.41
C GLU A 180 -13.55 -19.06 -21.92
N ASP A 181 -13.17 -20.01 -21.03
CA ASP A 181 -13.02 -19.75 -19.61
C ASP A 181 -11.62 -19.19 -19.28
N PRO A 182 -11.50 -17.90 -18.90
CA PRO A 182 -10.19 -17.29 -18.63
C PRO A 182 -9.51 -17.89 -17.38
N GLY A 183 -10.31 -18.45 -16.47
CA GLY A 183 -9.82 -19.00 -15.20
C GLY A 183 -9.11 -20.34 -15.32
N SER A 184 -9.47 -21.17 -16.32
CA SER A 184 -8.95 -22.53 -16.46
C SER A 184 -8.31 -22.83 -17.82
N LYS A 185 -8.59 -22.04 -18.85
CA LYS A 185 -8.10 -22.25 -20.22
C LYS A 185 -6.60 -22.53 -20.29
N THR A 186 -5.78 -21.65 -19.72
CA THR A 186 -4.31 -21.77 -19.74
C THR A 186 -3.80 -23.00 -19.00
N ARG A 187 -4.57 -23.46 -18.02
CA ARG A 187 -4.28 -24.68 -17.25
C ARG A 187 -4.90 -25.94 -17.86
N GLY A 188 -5.29 -25.92 -19.13
CA GLY A 188 -5.89 -27.08 -19.79
C GLY A 188 -7.29 -27.42 -19.31
N GLY A 189 -8.06 -26.44 -18.83
CA GLY A 189 -9.41 -26.60 -18.34
C GLY A 189 -9.53 -27.15 -16.91
N TYR A 190 -8.42 -27.38 -16.20
CA TYR A 190 -8.44 -27.87 -14.83
C TYR A 190 -9.01 -26.85 -13.86
N LEU A 191 -10.00 -27.27 -13.10
CA LEU A 191 -10.60 -26.54 -11.98
C LEU A 191 -9.99 -27.01 -10.67
N PRO A 192 -9.87 -26.16 -9.64
CA PRO A 192 -9.42 -26.59 -8.33
C PRO A 192 -10.31 -27.70 -7.76
N ALA A 193 -9.71 -28.62 -6.99
CA ALA A 193 -10.45 -29.64 -6.29
C ALA A 193 -11.40 -29.01 -5.26
N THR A 194 -12.71 -29.26 -5.39
CA THR A 194 -13.74 -28.63 -4.56
C THR A 194 -14.77 -29.64 -4.05
N PRO A 195 -15.44 -29.36 -2.92
CA PRO A 195 -16.62 -30.11 -2.51
C PRO A 195 -17.80 -29.80 -3.42
N ARG A 196 -18.88 -30.59 -3.28
CA ARG A 196 -20.13 -30.39 -4.01
C ARG A 196 -20.80 -29.07 -3.62
N GLY A 197 -21.50 -28.44 -4.60
CA GLY A 197 -22.23 -27.19 -4.38
C GLY A 197 -21.43 -25.91 -4.60
N GLN A 198 -20.20 -26.01 -5.13
CA GLN A 198 -19.38 -24.85 -5.45
C GLN A 198 -19.58 -24.32 -6.87
N PHE A 199 -20.23 -25.07 -7.73
CA PHE A 199 -20.55 -24.67 -9.10
C PHE A 199 -22.04 -24.35 -9.26
N VAL A 200 -22.39 -23.68 -10.37
CA VAL A 200 -23.82 -23.48 -10.73
C VAL A 200 -24.55 -24.82 -10.87
N ALA A 201 -25.80 -24.85 -10.47
CA ALA A 201 -26.56 -26.09 -10.26
C ALA A 201 -26.48 -27.09 -11.43
N ALA A 202 -26.64 -26.62 -12.69
CA ALA A 202 -26.57 -27.48 -13.86
C ALA A 202 -25.19 -28.12 -14.06
N PHE A 203 -24.11 -27.36 -13.84
CA PHE A 203 -22.75 -27.85 -13.90
C PHE A 203 -22.50 -28.86 -12.77
N ASP A 204 -22.82 -28.45 -11.53
CA ASP A 204 -22.60 -29.28 -10.33
C ASP A 204 -23.30 -30.63 -10.43
N SER A 205 -24.59 -30.63 -10.81
CA SER A 205 -25.38 -31.84 -10.96
C SER A 205 -24.78 -32.80 -11.99
N ALA A 206 -24.35 -32.28 -13.15
CA ALA A 206 -23.74 -33.09 -14.20
C ALA A 206 -22.34 -33.60 -13.82
N ALA A 207 -21.52 -32.74 -13.27
CA ALA A 207 -20.13 -33.08 -12.90
C ALA A 207 -20.05 -34.17 -11.81
N TRP A 208 -20.96 -34.11 -10.82
CA TRP A 208 -20.91 -35.02 -9.67
C TRP A 208 -21.45 -36.43 -9.95
N THR A 209 -22.06 -36.66 -11.14
CA THR A 209 -22.42 -38.02 -11.60
C THR A 209 -21.23 -38.79 -12.22
N LEU A 210 -20.14 -38.08 -12.58
CA LEU A 210 -19.06 -38.66 -13.35
C LEU A 210 -18.20 -39.61 -12.53
N PRO A 211 -17.97 -40.84 -12.97
CA PRO A 211 -16.85 -41.66 -12.49
C PRO A 211 -15.51 -41.11 -13.02
N PRO A 212 -14.37 -41.48 -12.41
CA PRO A 212 -13.07 -41.12 -12.93
C PRO A 212 -12.85 -41.54 -14.39
N GLY A 213 -12.31 -40.65 -15.20
CA GLY A 213 -12.09 -40.83 -16.63
C GLY A 213 -13.27 -40.48 -17.55
N ALA A 214 -14.47 -40.29 -17.00
CA ALA A 214 -15.67 -39.97 -17.79
C ALA A 214 -15.85 -38.48 -18.12
N MET A 215 -16.66 -38.22 -19.12
CA MET A 215 -17.07 -36.89 -19.57
C MET A 215 -18.61 -36.80 -19.62
N THR A 216 -19.13 -35.58 -19.42
CA THR A 216 -20.58 -35.32 -19.63
C THR A 216 -20.91 -35.21 -21.11
N ALA A 217 -22.21 -35.32 -21.44
CA ALA A 217 -22.77 -34.66 -22.61
C ALA A 217 -22.58 -33.13 -22.49
N VAL A 218 -23.01 -32.37 -23.51
CA VAL A 218 -23.01 -30.91 -23.44
C VAL A 218 -23.95 -30.45 -22.34
N VAL A 219 -23.44 -29.62 -21.42
CA VAL A 219 -24.18 -29.04 -20.29
C VAL A 219 -24.42 -27.55 -20.51
N ARG A 220 -25.68 -27.13 -20.52
CA ARG A 220 -26.07 -25.73 -20.63
C ARG A 220 -26.09 -25.06 -19.25
N THR A 221 -25.44 -23.93 -19.11
CA THR A 221 -25.45 -23.09 -17.90
C THR A 221 -25.70 -21.62 -18.28
N PRO A 222 -25.92 -20.70 -17.33
CA PRO A 222 -26.00 -19.27 -17.62
C PRO A 222 -24.75 -18.68 -18.29
N PHE A 223 -23.58 -19.33 -18.18
CA PHE A 223 -22.33 -18.88 -18.79
C PHE A 223 -22.13 -19.36 -20.23
N GLY A 224 -22.86 -20.40 -20.64
CA GLY A 224 -22.74 -21.04 -21.96
C GLY A 224 -22.83 -22.55 -21.91
N PHE A 225 -22.24 -23.20 -22.90
CA PHE A 225 -22.17 -24.65 -23.02
C PHE A 225 -20.83 -25.18 -22.47
N HIS A 226 -20.91 -26.25 -21.68
CA HIS A 226 -19.75 -26.89 -21.07
C HIS A 226 -19.65 -28.36 -21.53
N ILE A 227 -18.39 -28.83 -21.66
CA ILE A 227 -18.05 -30.25 -21.58
C ILE A 227 -17.24 -30.38 -20.27
N ILE A 228 -17.68 -31.29 -19.41
CA ILE A 228 -17.03 -31.50 -18.11
C ILE A 228 -16.40 -32.90 -18.11
N ARG A 229 -15.19 -33.02 -17.62
CA ARG A 229 -14.48 -34.29 -17.47
C ARG A 229 -14.04 -34.46 -16.03
N ARG A 230 -14.16 -35.66 -15.48
CA ARG A 230 -13.49 -36.04 -14.22
C ARG A 230 -12.25 -36.86 -14.57
N PRO A 231 -11.03 -36.30 -14.49
CA PRO A 231 -9.82 -37.05 -14.80
C PRO A 231 -9.62 -38.23 -13.84
N PRO A 232 -8.96 -39.31 -14.28
CA PRO A 232 -8.55 -40.40 -13.40
C PRO A 232 -7.42 -39.96 -12.47
N LEU A 233 -7.29 -40.59 -11.29
CA LEU A 233 -6.28 -40.25 -10.28
C LEU A 233 -4.84 -40.22 -10.84
N ALA A 234 -4.48 -41.17 -11.68
CA ALA A 234 -3.14 -41.25 -12.26
C ALA A 234 -2.72 -40.00 -13.03
N GLU A 235 -3.70 -39.25 -13.57
CA GLU A 235 -3.48 -38.03 -14.36
C GLU A 235 -3.35 -36.77 -13.48
N VAL A 236 -3.96 -36.78 -12.29
CA VAL A 236 -4.11 -35.57 -11.46
C VAL A 236 -3.61 -35.74 -10.02
N ARG A 237 -2.94 -36.84 -9.70
CA ARG A 237 -2.53 -37.17 -8.32
C ARG A 237 -1.84 -36.01 -7.60
N ASP A 238 -0.84 -35.42 -8.25
CA ASP A 238 -0.05 -34.35 -7.62
C ASP A 238 -0.85 -33.04 -7.51
N SER A 239 -1.57 -32.65 -8.57
CA SER A 239 -2.38 -31.43 -8.53
C SER A 239 -3.55 -31.55 -7.55
N PHE A 240 -4.20 -32.72 -7.48
CA PHE A 240 -5.26 -33.00 -6.52
C PHE A 240 -4.74 -32.94 -5.07
N ARG A 241 -3.54 -33.55 -4.81
CA ARG A 241 -2.91 -33.46 -3.49
C ARG A 241 -2.59 -32.03 -3.11
N VAL A 242 -2.01 -31.23 -4.02
CA VAL A 242 -1.70 -29.81 -3.78
C VAL A 242 -2.98 -29.00 -3.50
N ASP A 243 -4.05 -29.21 -4.23
CA ASP A 243 -5.33 -28.55 -3.99
C ASP A 243 -5.89 -28.87 -2.60
N LEU A 244 -5.82 -30.14 -2.19
CA LEU A 244 -6.26 -30.57 -0.85
C LEU A 244 -5.39 -29.97 0.25
N GLU A 245 -4.06 -29.93 0.06
CA GLU A 245 -3.12 -29.33 1.00
C GLU A 245 -3.42 -27.82 1.15
N ASN A 246 -3.68 -27.12 0.04
CA ASN A 246 -4.02 -25.70 0.05
C ASN A 246 -5.35 -25.46 0.78
N ALA A 247 -6.40 -26.24 0.49
CA ALA A 247 -7.67 -26.13 1.17
C ALA A 247 -7.56 -26.43 2.67
N ARG A 248 -6.79 -27.45 3.07
CA ARG A 248 -6.53 -27.78 4.47
C ARG A 248 -5.73 -26.68 5.17
N THR A 249 -4.73 -26.12 4.50
CA THR A 249 -3.93 -25.02 5.02
C THR A 249 -4.82 -23.80 5.28
N ALA A 250 -5.66 -23.41 4.32
CA ALA A 250 -6.61 -22.30 4.49
C ALA A 250 -7.59 -22.52 5.65
N GLN A 251 -8.06 -23.78 5.84
CA GLN A 251 -8.90 -24.12 7.00
C GLN A 251 -8.13 -24.00 8.31
N LEU A 252 -6.90 -24.50 8.36
CA LEU A 252 -6.04 -24.40 9.55
C LEU A 252 -5.74 -22.95 9.91
N ASP A 253 -5.53 -22.08 8.93
CA ASP A 253 -5.33 -20.64 9.10
C ASP A 253 -6.55 -19.99 9.78
N SER A 254 -7.73 -20.22 9.21
CA SER A 254 -8.97 -19.67 9.77
C SER A 254 -9.20 -20.14 11.22
N LEU A 255 -9.04 -21.44 11.46
CA LEU A 255 -9.18 -22.03 12.81
C LEU A 255 -8.13 -21.50 13.79
N TYR A 256 -6.91 -21.27 13.32
CA TYR A 256 -5.83 -20.72 14.16
C TYR A 256 -6.13 -19.30 14.59
N LEU A 257 -6.52 -18.42 13.66
CA LEU A 257 -6.85 -17.02 13.95
C LEU A 257 -8.05 -16.91 14.89
N ASP A 258 -9.11 -17.69 14.65
CA ASP A 258 -10.29 -17.73 15.53
C ASP A 258 -9.95 -18.25 16.91
N SER A 259 -9.14 -19.30 16.99
CA SER A 259 -8.66 -19.86 18.27
C SER A 259 -7.82 -18.84 19.03
N LEU A 260 -6.92 -18.17 18.35
CA LEU A 260 -6.07 -17.13 18.94
C LEU A 260 -6.92 -15.97 19.49
N ALA A 261 -7.89 -15.49 18.72
CA ALA A 261 -8.78 -14.41 19.13
C ALA A 261 -9.64 -14.80 20.37
N LYS A 262 -10.14 -16.05 20.41
CA LYS A 262 -10.88 -16.59 21.55
C LYS A 262 -10.01 -16.76 22.79
N GLN A 263 -8.84 -17.37 22.65
CA GLN A 263 -7.90 -17.58 23.77
C GLN A 263 -7.40 -16.27 24.35
N ARG A 264 -7.18 -15.27 23.52
CA ARG A 264 -6.73 -13.93 23.91
C ARG A 264 -7.86 -13.01 24.33
N GLN A 265 -9.13 -13.44 24.27
CA GLN A 265 -10.33 -12.66 24.63
C GLN A 265 -10.36 -11.29 23.93
N LEU A 266 -10.17 -11.27 22.60
CA LEU A 266 -10.18 -10.05 21.81
C LEU A 266 -11.52 -9.32 21.93
N LYS A 267 -11.47 -8.07 22.42
CA LYS A 267 -12.61 -7.17 22.58
C LYS A 267 -12.36 -5.88 21.84
N ILE A 268 -13.27 -5.48 20.96
CA ILE A 268 -13.28 -4.14 20.35
C ILE A 268 -13.93 -3.17 21.34
N GLU A 269 -13.30 -2.01 21.59
CA GLU A 269 -13.79 -1.00 22.52
C GLU A 269 -14.99 -0.23 21.94
N SER A 270 -15.90 0.21 22.79
CA SER A 270 -17.17 0.81 22.38
C SER A 270 -17.03 2.10 21.54
N GLY A 271 -15.96 2.86 21.74
CA GLY A 271 -15.67 4.08 20.96
C GLY A 271 -14.76 3.87 19.75
N ALA A 272 -14.32 2.64 19.45
CA ALA A 272 -13.28 2.37 18.47
C ALA A 272 -13.63 2.85 17.06
N LEU A 273 -14.87 2.64 16.61
CA LEU A 273 -15.29 3.04 15.25
C LEU A 273 -15.22 4.56 15.03
N ALA A 274 -15.58 5.35 16.05
CA ALA A 274 -15.45 6.80 15.98
C ALA A 274 -13.98 7.22 15.88
N LEU A 275 -13.08 6.56 16.62
CA LEU A 275 -11.64 6.80 16.55
C LEU A 275 -11.06 6.43 15.17
N VAL A 276 -11.51 5.33 14.56
CA VAL A 276 -11.11 4.96 13.19
C VAL A 276 -11.53 6.04 12.20
N ARG A 277 -12.78 6.50 12.25
CA ARG A 277 -13.28 7.56 11.36
C ARG A 277 -12.53 8.88 11.53
N GLN A 278 -12.04 9.17 12.74
CA GLN A 278 -11.19 10.32 13.02
C GLN A 278 -9.77 10.13 12.49
N ALA A 279 -9.18 8.94 12.64
CA ALA A 279 -7.80 8.66 12.29
C ALA A 279 -7.57 8.54 10.78
N VAL A 280 -8.51 7.97 10.02
CA VAL A 280 -8.35 7.70 8.58
C VAL A 280 -8.02 8.97 7.76
N PRO A 281 -8.70 10.11 7.91
CA PRO A 281 -8.33 11.33 7.20
C PRO A 281 -7.05 11.99 7.71
N GLN A 282 -6.54 11.59 8.88
CA GLN A 282 -5.40 12.20 9.57
C GLN A 282 -4.33 11.16 9.94
N ILE A 283 -4.01 10.23 9.05
CA ILE A 283 -3.13 9.09 9.31
C ILE A 283 -1.77 9.52 9.89
N VAL A 284 -1.22 10.64 9.41
CA VAL A 284 0.10 11.13 9.86
C VAL A 284 0.10 11.52 11.34
N SER A 285 -0.90 12.27 11.79
CA SER A 285 -1.04 12.65 13.21
C SER A 285 -1.48 11.47 14.08
N ALA A 286 -2.24 10.53 13.53
CA ALA A 286 -2.68 9.32 14.21
C ALA A 286 -1.53 8.39 14.66
N ARG A 287 -0.33 8.54 14.11
CA ARG A 287 0.87 7.74 14.48
C ARG A 287 1.31 7.89 15.94
N SER A 288 0.98 8.99 16.59
CA SER A 288 1.30 9.25 18.00
C SER A 288 0.11 9.04 18.95
N ASP A 289 -1.03 8.62 18.42
CA ASP A 289 -2.26 8.47 19.18
C ASP A 289 -2.30 7.10 19.89
N ASN A 290 -2.27 7.12 21.21
CA ASN A 290 -2.25 5.93 22.05
C ASN A 290 -3.65 5.47 22.51
N ARG A 291 -4.74 6.10 22.02
CA ARG A 291 -6.10 5.67 22.37
C ARG A 291 -6.35 4.25 21.89
N THR A 292 -7.00 3.45 22.75
CA THR A 292 -7.20 2.03 22.53
C THR A 292 -8.41 1.78 21.62
N LEU A 293 -8.23 0.94 20.62
CA LEU A 293 -9.26 0.44 19.70
C LEU A 293 -9.75 -0.96 20.08
N ALA A 294 -8.83 -1.80 20.54
CA ALA A 294 -9.15 -3.13 21.01
C ALA A 294 -8.21 -3.55 22.14
N THR A 295 -8.72 -4.43 23.00
CA THR A 295 -7.97 -5.06 24.09
C THR A 295 -7.95 -6.56 23.91
N TYR A 296 -6.87 -7.21 24.36
CA TYR A 296 -6.72 -8.66 24.39
C TYR A 296 -5.71 -9.07 25.45
N HIS A 297 -5.75 -10.33 25.91
CA HIS A 297 -4.76 -10.82 26.85
C HIS A 297 -3.35 -10.75 26.28
N GLY A 298 -2.51 -9.92 26.89
CA GLY A 298 -1.12 -9.69 26.51
C GLY A 298 -0.88 -8.46 25.64
N GLY A 299 -1.92 -7.61 25.38
CA GLY A 299 -1.71 -6.36 24.65
C GLY A 299 -2.96 -5.57 24.34
N THR A 300 -2.73 -4.49 23.61
CA THR A 300 -3.79 -3.60 23.10
C THR A 300 -3.51 -3.30 21.62
N PHE A 301 -4.55 -3.01 20.88
CA PHE A 301 -4.49 -2.44 19.55
C PHE A 301 -4.90 -0.98 19.63
N GLN A 302 -4.02 -0.08 19.28
CA GLN A 302 -4.18 1.37 19.45
C GLN A 302 -4.34 2.09 18.11
N VAL A 303 -4.75 3.37 18.14
CA VAL A 303 -4.88 4.20 16.94
C VAL A 303 -3.54 4.32 16.19
N ARG A 304 -2.41 4.42 16.89
CA ARG A 304 -1.07 4.41 16.27
C ARG A 304 -0.77 3.12 15.49
N ASP A 305 -1.27 1.98 15.99
CA ASP A 305 -1.08 0.68 15.32
C ASP A 305 -1.97 0.61 14.08
N LEU A 306 -3.21 1.09 14.18
CA LEU A 306 -4.09 1.28 13.02
C LEU A 306 -3.42 2.17 11.96
N ALA A 307 -2.87 3.33 12.35
CA ALA A 307 -2.19 4.24 11.44
C ALA A 307 -1.02 3.55 10.72
N ARG A 308 -0.25 2.71 11.42
CA ARG A 308 0.81 1.89 10.82
C ARG A 308 0.27 0.94 9.75
N TRP A 309 -0.84 0.24 10.02
CA TRP A 309 -1.47 -0.65 9.04
C TRP A 309 -2.03 0.12 7.83
N LEU A 310 -2.69 1.26 8.07
CA LEU A 310 -3.23 2.09 6.99
C LEU A 310 -2.16 2.61 6.03
N LEU A 311 -0.96 2.92 6.53
CA LEU A 311 0.17 3.36 5.71
C LEU A 311 0.74 2.23 4.83
N ALA A 312 0.48 0.97 5.17
CA ALA A 312 0.88 -0.20 4.39
C ALA A 312 -0.16 -0.57 3.30
N LEU A 313 -1.34 0.06 3.30
CA LEU A 313 -2.40 -0.19 2.32
C LEU A 313 -2.29 0.73 1.10
N ASP A 314 -2.89 0.29 -0.02
CA ASP A 314 -3.07 1.16 -1.17
C ASP A 314 -3.95 2.36 -0.80
N PRO A 315 -3.64 3.59 -1.27
CA PRO A 315 -4.44 4.78 -0.99
C PRO A 315 -5.92 4.66 -1.42
N ASN A 316 -6.24 3.82 -2.42
CA ASN A 316 -7.62 3.55 -2.81
C ASN A 316 -8.37 2.74 -1.74
N ASP A 317 -7.70 1.75 -1.16
CA ASP A 317 -8.27 0.93 -0.08
C ASP A 317 -8.53 1.80 1.16
N VAL A 318 -7.60 2.68 1.50
CA VAL A 318 -7.78 3.65 2.60
C VAL A 318 -8.98 4.55 2.36
N ARG A 319 -9.21 5.03 1.14
CA ARG A 319 -10.42 5.82 0.80
C ARG A 319 -11.70 5.02 0.98
N GLY A 320 -11.69 3.73 0.62
CA GLY A 320 -12.83 2.82 0.85
C GLY A 320 -13.21 2.69 2.33
N ILE A 321 -12.22 2.74 3.25
CA ILE A 321 -12.47 2.69 4.69
C ILE A 321 -13.28 3.90 5.18
N SER A 322 -13.08 5.08 4.60
CA SER A 322 -13.81 6.30 4.98
C SER A 322 -15.31 6.21 4.74
N THR A 323 -15.75 5.41 3.78
CA THR A 323 -17.16 5.24 3.38
C THR A 323 -17.77 3.93 3.88
N ALA A 324 -16.99 3.10 4.59
CA ALA A 324 -17.42 1.80 5.07
C ALA A 324 -18.51 1.92 6.15
N THR A 325 -19.43 0.96 6.17
CA THR A 325 -20.46 0.83 7.22
C THR A 325 -19.82 0.44 8.55
N ASP A 326 -20.54 0.64 9.67
CA ASP A 326 -20.06 0.26 10.99
C ASP A 326 -19.77 -1.24 11.11
N ALA A 327 -20.57 -2.08 10.47
CA ALA A 327 -20.33 -3.51 10.41
C ALA A 327 -19.03 -3.85 9.68
N GLN A 328 -18.77 -3.23 8.55
CA GLN A 328 -17.52 -3.39 7.78
C GLN A 328 -16.30 -2.88 8.56
N LEU A 329 -16.41 -1.71 9.21
CA LEU A 329 -15.35 -1.17 10.06
C LEU A 329 -15.05 -2.07 11.26
N ASN A 330 -16.09 -2.62 11.90
CA ASN A 330 -15.89 -3.55 13.02
C ASN A 330 -15.16 -4.83 12.57
N GLN A 331 -15.55 -5.38 11.42
CA GLN A 331 -14.88 -6.54 10.83
C GLN A 331 -13.42 -6.21 10.47
N PHE A 332 -13.17 -5.05 9.87
CA PHE A 332 -11.83 -4.57 9.53
C PHE A 332 -10.94 -4.41 10.77
N LEU A 333 -11.45 -3.76 11.83
CA LEU A 333 -10.73 -3.61 13.09
C LEU A 333 -10.41 -4.96 13.72
N ARG A 334 -11.37 -5.88 13.74
CA ARG A 334 -11.15 -7.23 14.25
C ARG A 334 -10.05 -7.95 13.49
N LEU A 335 -10.06 -7.85 12.17
CA LEU A 335 -9.02 -8.45 11.32
C LEU A 335 -7.63 -7.87 11.61
N LEU A 336 -7.52 -6.53 11.73
CA LEU A 336 -6.24 -5.90 12.05
C LEU A 336 -5.74 -6.23 13.46
N ALA A 337 -6.63 -6.25 14.46
CA ALA A 337 -6.29 -6.65 15.80
C ALA A 337 -5.83 -8.14 15.86
N GLN A 338 -6.47 -9.03 15.11
CA GLN A 338 -6.02 -10.42 14.95
C GLN A 338 -4.63 -10.52 14.31
N ARG A 339 -4.36 -9.71 13.28
CA ARG A 339 -3.03 -9.65 12.64
C ARG A 339 -1.98 -9.13 13.61
N GLU A 340 -2.28 -8.13 14.41
CA GLU A 340 -1.37 -7.62 15.44
C GLU A 340 -1.05 -8.67 16.51
N MET A 341 -2.07 -9.38 16.98
CA MET A 341 -1.89 -10.53 17.90
C MET A 341 -1.02 -11.61 17.26
N LEU A 342 -1.21 -11.89 16.00
CA LEU A 342 -0.43 -12.86 15.23
C LEU A 342 1.04 -12.45 15.14
N LEU A 343 1.33 -11.19 14.83
CA LEU A 343 2.71 -10.68 14.80
C LEU A 343 3.37 -10.78 16.18
N ALA A 344 2.63 -10.53 17.25
CA ALA A 344 3.11 -10.73 18.61
C ALA A 344 3.48 -12.21 18.90
N GLU A 345 2.71 -13.19 18.38
CA GLU A 345 3.06 -14.60 18.49
C GLU A 345 4.29 -14.97 17.63
N VAL A 346 4.41 -14.38 16.44
CA VAL A 346 5.58 -14.57 15.56
C VAL A 346 6.86 -14.07 16.25
N ASP A 347 6.81 -12.89 16.86
CA ASP A 347 7.95 -12.31 17.59
C ASP A 347 8.29 -13.14 18.84
N LYS A 348 7.27 -13.59 19.61
CA LYS A 348 7.44 -14.47 20.75
C LYS A 348 8.06 -15.83 20.37
N ALA A 349 7.72 -16.35 19.19
CA ALA A 349 8.28 -17.59 18.67
C ALA A 349 9.74 -17.44 18.19
N GLY A 350 10.32 -16.23 18.21
CA GLY A 350 11.68 -15.94 17.83
C GLY A 350 11.97 -16.24 16.37
N VAL A 351 10.99 -16.01 15.48
CA VAL A 351 11.16 -16.27 14.05
C VAL A 351 12.21 -15.33 13.47
N GLN A 352 13.26 -15.92 12.92
CA GLN A 352 14.35 -15.18 12.29
C GLN A 352 14.17 -15.11 10.77
N LEU A 353 14.53 -13.97 10.21
CA LEU A 353 14.64 -13.78 8.77
C LEU A 353 15.90 -14.49 8.25
N ASN A 354 15.79 -15.16 7.11
CA ASN A 354 16.93 -15.81 6.50
C ASN A 354 17.77 -14.82 5.65
N PRO A 355 18.97 -15.21 5.17
CA PRO A 355 19.80 -14.33 4.33
C PRO A 355 19.14 -13.84 3.04
N GLY A 356 18.18 -14.61 2.49
CA GLY A 356 17.40 -14.21 1.31
C GLY A 356 16.44 -13.07 1.64
N ASP A 357 15.72 -13.20 2.76
CA ASP A 357 14.81 -12.19 3.27
C ASP A 357 15.55 -10.85 3.53
N TRP A 358 16.71 -10.92 4.16
CA TRP A 358 17.56 -9.77 4.41
C TRP A 358 18.07 -9.10 3.12
N ARG A 359 18.41 -9.85 2.08
CA ARG A 359 18.78 -9.26 0.79
C ARG A 359 17.63 -8.48 0.17
N GLN A 360 16.41 -9.02 0.26
CA GLN A 360 15.22 -8.35 -0.25
C GLN A 360 14.98 -7.04 0.49
N LEU A 361 14.93 -7.06 1.83
CA LEU A 361 14.70 -5.86 2.66
C LEU A 361 15.75 -4.78 2.41
N ARG A 362 17.04 -5.17 2.36
CA ARG A 362 18.12 -4.21 2.12
C ARG A 362 18.06 -3.61 0.73
N ALA A 363 17.77 -4.39 -0.31
CA ALA A 363 17.68 -3.89 -1.67
C ALA A 363 16.60 -2.80 -1.82
N GLU A 364 15.43 -2.99 -1.22
CA GLU A 364 14.34 -2.00 -1.22
C GLU A 364 14.74 -0.76 -0.43
N HIS A 365 15.22 -0.94 0.78
CA HIS A 365 15.66 0.14 1.67
C HIS A 365 16.79 0.98 1.05
N ASP A 366 17.85 0.34 0.57
CA ASP A 366 19.01 1.00 -0.02
C ASP A 366 18.62 1.81 -1.27
N SER A 367 17.71 1.26 -2.09
CA SER A 367 17.14 1.98 -3.24
C SER A 367 16.37 3.25 -2.81
N GLY A 368 15.59 3.16 -1.72
CA GLY A 368 14.86 4.28 -1.14
C GLY A 368 15.78 5.37 -0.61
N VAL A 369 16.79 5.00 0.17
CA VAL A 369 17.80 5.92 0.73
C VAL A 369 18.60 6.59 -0.39
N ALA A 370 19.13 5.82 -1.35
CA ALA A 370 19.90 6.35 -2.46
C ALA A 370 19.08 7.33 -3.32
N ARG A 371 17.79 7.07 -3.52
CA ARG A 371 16.88 7.99 -4.22
C ARG A 371 16.74 9.32 -3.47
N LEU A 372 16.58 9.28 -2.15
CA LEU A 372 16.51 10.50 -1.32
C LEU A 372 17.83 11.26 -1.34
N GLU A 373 18.96 10.59 -1.18
CA GLU A 373 20.30 11.20 -1.30
C GLU A 373 20.47 11.88 -2.67
N GLY A 374 20.03 11.21 -3.74
CA GLY A 374 20.12 11.71 -5.10
C GLY A 374 19.28 12.97 -5.34
N VAL A 375 18.02 13.00 -4.92
CA VAL A 375 17.14 14.18 -5.12
C VAL A 375 17.52 15.34 -4.21
N LEU A 376 18.01 15.09 -3.01
CA LEU A 376 18.54 16.12 -2.12
C LEU A 376 19.94 16.60 -2.54
N GLY A 377 20.66 15.83 -3.36
CA GLY A 377 22.05 16.10 -3.72
C GLY A 377 22.99 16.00 -2.53
N VAL A 378 22.75 15.08 -1.60
CA VAL A 378 23.56 14.84 -0.40
C VAL A 378 23.97 13.36 -0.34
N SER A 379 25.16 13.11 0.23
CA SER A 379 25.58 11.75 0.60
C SER A 379 26.45 11.82 1.84
N PRO A 380 26.63 10.72 2.59
CA PRO A 380 27.54 10.70 3.73
C PRO A 380 28.95 11.14 3.39
N GLN A 381 29.46 10.77 2.22
CA GLN A 381 30.78 11.14 1.75
C GLN A 381 30.86 12.65 1.43
N LEU A 382 29.92 13.18 0.64
CA LEU A 382 29.85 14.61 0.32
C LEU A 382 29.86 15.48 1.58
N LEU A 383 29.04 15.10 2.57
CA LEU A 383 28.93 15.86 3.82
C LEU A 383 30.22 15.83 4.63
N LYS A 384 30.92 14.68 4.69
CA LYS A 384 32.22 14.55 5.37
C LYS A 384 33.33 15.38 4.70
N ASP A 385 33.35 15.38 3.37
CA ASP A 385 34.37 16.11 2.60
C ASP A 385 34.15 17.62 2.62
N SER A 386 32.87 18.06 2.75
CA SER A 386 32.51 19.49 2.69
C SER A 386 32.42 20.16 4.06
N ALA A 387 32.30 19.41 5.17
CA ALA A 387 32.12 19.98 6.49
C ALA A 387 32.77 19.12 7.60
N ALA A 388 33.68 19.75 8.37
CA ALA A 388 34.51 19.07 9.37
C ALA A 388 33.70 18.59 10.59
N THR A 389 32.68 19.35 11.03
CA THR A 389 31.94 19.05 12.26
C THR A 389 30.53 18.49 11.94
N PRO A 390 29.96 17.63 12.82
CA PRO A 390 28.60 17.18 12.66
C PRO A 390 27.57 18.31 12.52
N ALA A 391 27.72 19.39 13.29
CA ALA A 391 26.85 20.55 13.23
C ALA A 391 26.92 21.25 11.86
N ALA A 392 28.10 21.43 11.29
CA ALA A 392 28.30 22.03 9.96
C ALA A 392 27.73 21.10 8.86
N ARG A 393 27.87 19.78 9.01
CA ARG A 393 27.26 18.79 8.07
C ARG A 393 25.76 18.86 8.10
N VAL A 394 25.14 18.97 9.28
CA VAL A 394 23.68 19.14 9.41
C VAL A 394 23.23 20.44 8.74
N GLN A 395 23.92 21.56 8.96
CA GLN A 395 23.59 22.84 8.31
C GLN A 395 23.67 22.72 6.78
N LEU A 396 24.73 22.09 6.27
CA LEU A 396 24.88 21.86 4.83
C LEU A 396 23.75 21.00 4.28
N ALA A 397 23.44 19.89 4.94
CA ALA A 397 22.34 19.00 4.53
C ALA A 397 20.98 19.71 4.55
N MET A 398 20.73 20.57 5.54
CA MET A 398 19.51 21.38 5.61
C MET A 398 19.42 22.41 4.48
N ALA A 399 20.54 23.04 4.09
CA ALA A 399 20.56 23.95 2.94
C ALA A 399 20.19 23.20 1.62
N HIS A 400 20.57 21.93 1.51
CA HIS A 400 20.13 21.09 0.39
C HIS A 400 18.65 20.74 0.46
N VAL A 401 18.10 20.46 1.63
CA VAL A 401 16.63 20.28 1.82
C VAL A 401 15.87 21.53 1.36
N ASP A 402 16.29 22.72 1.82
CA ASP A 402 15.65 23.98 1.45
C ASP A 402 15.64 24.17 -0.08
N ARG A 403 16.79 23.96 -0.71
CA ARG A 403 16.91 24.05 -2.19
C ARG A 403 16.00 23.05 -2.90
N TYR A 404 15.99 21.80 -2.46
CA TYR A 404 15.15 20.77 -3.05
C TYR A 404 13.66 21.07 -2.89
N VAL A 405 13.23 21.52 -1.71
CA VAL A 405 11.84 21.91 -1.46
C VAL A 405 11.43 23.08 -2.37
N ASP A 406 12.30 24.07 -2.57
CA ASP A 406 12.03 25.16 -3.52
C ASP A 406 11.90 24.63 -4.97
N GLN A 407 12.78 23.74 -5.40
CA GLN A 407 12.71 23.14 -6.74
C GLN A 407 11.48 22.28 -6.94
N ALA A 408 11.17 21.42 -5.98
CA ALA A 408 10.09 20.44 -6.12
C ALA A 408 8.70 21.03 -5.87
N VAL A 409 8.56 21.92 -4.86
CA VAL A 409 7.27 22.43 -4.40
C VAL A 409 7.01 23.83 -4.98
N THR A 410 7.93 24.77 -4.80
CA THR A 410 7.72 26.17 -5.19
C THR A 410 7.78 26.33 -6.70
N LEU A 411 8.82 25.82 -7.35
CA LEU A 411 9.08 25.99 -8.78
C LEU A 411 8.47 24.87 -9.64
N GLY A 412 8.27 23.68 -9.07
CA GLY A 412 7.85 22.49 -9.82
C GLY A 412 8.85 22.03 -10.88
N SER A 413 10.14 22.38 -10.70
CA SER A 413 11.23 22.07 -11.62
C SER A 413 11.93 20.73 -11.31
N ALA A 414 11.68 20.14 -10.13
CA ALA A 414 12.14 18.83 -9.73
C ALA A 414 10.95 17.92 -9.38
N PRO A 415 11.07 16.59 -9.55
CA PRO A 415 10.04 15.65 -9.10
C PRO A 415 9.96 15.67 -7.56
N PHE A 416 8.75 15.62 -7.03
CA PHE A 416 8.54 15.45 -5.58
C PHE A 416 8.68 13.97 -5.22
N VAL A 417 9.68 13.64 -4.42
CA VAL A 417 9.98 12.29 -3.92
C VAL A 417 9.81 12.28 -2.41
N PRO A 418 8.68 11.80 -1.86
CA PRO A 418 8.47 11.80 -0.41
C PRO A 418 9.45 10.84 0.29
N VAL A 419 9.80 11.16 1.52
CA VAL A 419 10.48 10.18 2.40
C VAL A 419 9.51 9.03 2.64
N PRO A 420 9.92 7.76 2.42
CA PRO A 420 9.04 6.61 2.66
C PRO A 420 8.44 6.67 4.07
N PRO A 421 7.11 6.45 4.23
CA PRO A 421 6.43 6.71 5.50
C PRO A 421 6.99 5.94 6.69
N PHE A 422 7.42 4.70 6.48
CA PHE A 422 8.01 3.88 7.54
C PHE A 422 9.44 4.32 7.88
N LEU A 423 10.24 4.71 6.89
CA LEU A 423 11.56 5.29 7.11
C LEU A 423 11.44 6.61 7.91
N ALA A 424 10.53 7.52 7.50
CA ALA A 424 10.25 8.75 8.22
C ALA A 424 9.83 8.46 9.68
N GLY A 425 8.96 7.49 9.90
CA GLY A 425 8.53 7.04 11.23
C GLY A 425 9.69 6.52 12.08
N ALA A 426 10.53 5.66 11.50
CA ALA A 426 11.69 5.08 12.18
C ALA A 426 12.76 6.12 12.54
N LEU A 427 13.01 7.07 11.64
CA LEU A 427 13.96 8.17 11.89
C LEU A 427 13.44 9.16 12.94
N ARG A 428 12.13 9.37 13.04
CA ARG A 428 11.51 10.22 14.07
C ARG A 428 11.52 9.57 15.47
N GLN A 429 11.65 8.26 15.55
CA GLN A 429 11.60 7.55 16.83
C GLN A 429 12.73 8.03 17.75
N GLY A 430 12.36 8.51 18.94
CA GLY A 430 13.30 9.08 19.92
C GLY A 430 13.76 10.51 19.62
N GLN A 431 13.23 11.16 18.57
CA GLN A 431 13.49 12.56 18.25
C GLN A 431 12.30 13.44 18.64
N PRO A 432 12.54 14.65 19.20
CA PRO A 432 11.46 15.62 19.38
C PRO A 432 10.87 16.01 18.02
N TRP A 433 9.54 15.90 17.91
CA TRP A 433 8.80 16.26 16.71
C TRP A 433 7.46 16.87 17.07
N SER A 434 7.11 17.98 16.45
CA SER A 434 5.80 18.62 16.63
C SER A 434 5.38 19.44 15.42
N LEU A 435 4.07 19.51 15.20
CA LEU A 435 3.42 20.51 14.34
C LEU A 435 2.69 21.52 15.22
N ASN A 436 2.71 22.78 14.81
CA ASN A 436 1.98 23.86 15.46
C ASN A 436 0.81 24.28 14.58
N GLU A 437 -0.40 23.83 14.92
CA GLU A 437 -1.62 24.13 14.16
C GLU A 437 -1.86 25.64 14.02
N ALA A 438 -1.62 26.42 15.09
CA ALA A 438 -1.74 27.87 15.03
C ALA A 438 -0.67 28.50 14.11
N GLY A 439 0.53 27.91 14.05
CA GLY A 439 1.58 28.31 13.11
C GLY A 439 1.18 28.00 11.66
N ILE A 440 0.61 26.83 11.42
CA ILE A 440 0.11 26.43 10.08
C ILE A 440 -1.02 27.37 9.64
N ALA A 441 -1.97 27.70 10.52
CA ALA A 441 -3.05 28.63 10.18
C ALA A 441 -2.51 30.00 9.74
N ARG A 442 -1.53 30.57 10.48
CA ARG A 442 -0.85 31.81 10.07
C ARG A 442 -0.10 31.66 8.74
N ALA A 443 0.54 30.52 8.51
CA ALA A 443 1.21 30.26 7.23
C ALA A 443 0.20 30.24 6.06
N VAL A 444 -1.02 29.75 6.27
CA VAL A 444 -2.11 29.84 5.27
C VAL A 444 -2.41 31.28 4.92
N GLU A 445 -2.63 32.16 5.92
CA GLU A 445 -2.93 33.58 5.71
C GLU A 445 -1.76 34.29 4.97
N SER A 446 -0.53 34.06 5.44
CA SER A 446 0.67 34.65 4.82
C SER A 446 0.87 34.15 3.38
N ALA A 447 0.65 32.86 3.10
CA ALA A 447 0.74 32.30 1.75
C ALA A 447 -0.32 32.88 0.80
N GLN A 448 -1.54 33.13 1.28
CA GLN A 448 -2.59 33.80 0.52
C GLN A 448 -2.19 35.22 0.16
N ALA A 449 -1.60 35.97 1.10
CA ALA A 449 -1.12 37.33 0.85
C ALA A 449 0.01 37.35 -0.18
N ILE A 450 0.99 36.43 -0.08
CA ILE A 450 2.08 36.29 -1.07
C ILE A 450 1.51 36.03 -2.46
N ARG A 451 0.58 35.09 -2.60
CA ARG A 451 -0.01 34.74 -3.90
C ARG A 451 -0.85 35.88 -4.51
N ALA A 452 -1.56 36.63 -3.68
CA ALA A 452 -2.30 37.82 -4.13
C ALA A 452 -1.34 38.89 -4.65
N ALA A 453 -0.22 39.13 -3.97
CA ALA A 453 0.80 40.09 -4.42
C ALA A 453 1.44 39.68 -5.76
N ASP A 454 1.74 38.39 -5.96
CA ASP A 454 2.27 37.86 -7.23
C ASP A 454 1.29 38.02 -8.41
N THR A 455 -0.01 37.88 -8.16
CA THR A 455 -1.05 38.05 -9.19
C THR A 455 -1.31 39.52 -9.53
N THR A 456 -1.22 40.43 -8.58
CA THR A 456 -1.38 41.89 -8.81
C THR A 456 -0.15 42.48 -9.52
N GLY A 457 1.06 41.98 -9.27
CA GLY A 457 2.28 42.38 -9.96
C GLY A 457 2.36 42.00 -11.45
N ARG A 458 1.59 41.00 -11.88
CA ARG A 458 1.47 40.56 -13.29
C ARG A 458 0.35 41.29 -14.05
N GLY A 459 -0.45 42.12 -13.41
CA GLY A 459 -1.66 42.73 -13.95
C GLY A 459 -1.49 44.13 -14.54
N ALA A 460 -0.29 44.68 -14.66
CA ALA A 460 -0.10 45.94 -15.44
C ALA A 460 0.13 45.58 -16.92
N PRO A 461 -0.82 45.86 -17.81
CA PRO A 461 -0.53 45.73 -19.24
C PRO A 461 0.54 46.76 -19.61
N ALA A 462 1.68 46.30 -20.10
CA ALA A 462 2.63 47.18 -20.78
C ALA A 462 1.89 47.84 -21.96
N THR A 463 1.44 49.07 -21.73
CA THR A 463 0.98 49.93 -22.81
C THR A 463 2.14 50.26 -23.71
N GLY A 464 2.09 49.72 -24.92
CA GLY A 464 2.63 50.32 -26.11
C GLY A 464 4.10 50.16 -26.37
N THR A 465 4.40 49.33 -27.34
CA THR A 465 4.98 49.76 -28.59
C THR A 465 4.96 48.57 -29.55
N GLY A 466 4.32 48.80 -30.72
CA GLY A 466 4.16 47.81 -31.75
C GLY A 466 5.48 47.31 -32.30
N LEU A 467 5.75 46.05 -32.13
CA LEU A 467 6.72 45.33 -32.93
C LEU A 467 5.94 44.53 -33.99
N LYS A 468 6.14 44.95 -35.25
CA LYS A 468 5.63 44.28 -36.44
C LYS A 468 6.02 42.79 -36.40
N ARG A 469 5.00 41.95 -36.54
CA ARG A 469 5.09 40.51 -36.70
C ARG A 469 5.88 40.21 -37.99
N ALA A 470 7.01 39.54 -37.89
CA ALA A 470 7.73 38.99 -39.04
C ALA A 470 6.88 37.86 -39.66
N PRO A 471 6.91 37.75 -41.04
CA PRO A 471 6.15 36.71 -41.72
C PRO A 471 6.72 35.32 -41.39
N GLY A 472 5.81 34.38 -41.10
CA GLY A 472 6.17 32.98 -40.84
C GLY A 472 6.66 32.25 -42.09
N PRO A 473 7.43 31.17 -41.92
CA PRO A 473 7.90 30.36 -43.03
C PRO A 473 6.75 29.63 -43.75
N PRO A 474 6.91 29.32 -45.06
CA PRO A 474 5.86 28.68 -45.85
C PRO A 474 5.64 27.21 -45.44
N PRO A 475 4.45 26.66 -45.73
CA PRO A 475 4.11 25.28 -45.36
C PRO A 475 4.95 24.28 -46.17
N VAL A 476 5.54 23.30 -45.47
CA VAL A 476 6.21 22.16 -46.08
C VAL A 476 5.16 21.17 -46.59
N ALA A 477 5.32 20.82 -47.88
CA ALA A 477 4.47 19.87 -48.57
C ALA A 477 4.54 18.46 -47.95
N ALA A 478 3.39 17.83 -47.85
CA ALA A 478 3.26 16.42 -47.42
C ALA A 478 3.80 15.51 -48.55
N GLU A 479 4.86 14.78 -48.25
CA GLU A 479 5.28 13.63 -49.07
C GLU A 479 4.52 12.39 -48.65
N SER A 480 3.79 11.84 -49.63
CA SER A 480 3.18 10.53 -49.59
C SER A 480 4.24 9.46 -49.84
N GLY A 481 4.51 8.60 -48.87
CA GLY A 481 5.45 7.48 -49.00
C GLY A 481 4.88 6.21 -48.37
N GLY A 482 4.44 5.32 -49.17
CA GLY A 482 4.35 3.90 -49.35
C GLY A 482 4.61 2.97 -48.15
N ARG A 483 3.65 2.11 -47.85
CA ARG A 483 3.83 0.89 -47.09
C ARG A 483 4.65 -0.14 -47.88
N PRO A 484 5.45 -0.98 -47.26
CA PRO A 484 5.63 -2.37 -47.69
C PRO A 484 4.99 -3.35 -46.74
N GLY A 485 4.30 -4.34 -47.30
CA GLY A 485 3.67 -5.46 -46.66
C GLY A 485 4.64 -6.59 -46.26
N PRO A 486 4.10 -7.69 -45.69
CA PRO A 486 4.85 -8.61 -44.82
C PRO A 486 5.57 -9.72 -45.55
N ARG A 487 6.64 -10.19 -44.90
CA ARG A 487 7.10 -11.58 -45.04
C ARG A 487 7.25 -12.21 -43.67
#